data_447c4ec4b5af353ebd6beb81e5236f2e
#
_entry.id   447c4ec4b5af353ebd6beb81e5236f2e
#
_cell.length_a   1.000
_cell.length_b   1.000
_cell.length_c   1.000
_cell.angle_alpha   90.00
_cell.angle_beta   90.00
_cell.angle_gamma   90.00
#
_symmetry.space_group_name_H-M   'P 1'
#
loop_
_entity.id
_entity.type
_entity.pdbx_description
1 polymer ?
#
loop_
_entity_poly.entity_id
_entity_poly.type
_entity_poly.pdbx_seq_one_letter_code
_entity_poly.pdbx_strand_id
1 'polypeptide(L)'
;NIGLINFKGDMVELKMNIPYKFENSIEGMNELCKHILNFIKKLTINKEKILNINVNVSGRVNPESGYSFSQFNFEERPLADVLSEKLGYKVTIDNDTRAMTYGEYMQGCVKGEKDIIFVNVSWGVGIGIIIDGKIYTGKSGFSGEFGHMSAYDNEIICHCGKKGCLETEASGSALHRILLERIQSGESSILSTRIATEENPITLDEIIAAVNKEDLLCIEIVEEIGQKLGKQIAGLINIFNPELVIIGGTLSLTGDYITQPIKTAVRKYSLNLVNKDSAIITSKLKDKAGIVGACMLARSRMFES
;
A
#
# COMPACT_ATOMS: atom_id res chain seq x y z
N ASN A 1 0.45 -10.90 6.99
CA ASN A 1 -0.96 -11.35 6.93
C ASN A 1 -1.10 -12.47 5.90
N ILE A 2 -1.86 -13.51 6.21
CA ILE A 2 -2.17 -14.62 5.30
C ILE A 2 -3.67 -14.90 5.36
N GLY A 3 -4.32 -15.10 4.20
CA GLY A 3 -5.74 -15.41 4.11
C GLY A 3 -6.02 -16.55 3.13
N LEU A 4 -7.14 -17.21 3.33
CA LEU A 4 -7.70 -18.22 2.45
C LEU A 4 -9.12 -17.83 2.08
N ILE A 5 -9.44 -17.82 0.79
CA ILE A 5 -10.81 -17.68 0.30
C ILE A 5 -11.27 -18.96 -0.37
N ASN A 6 -12.59 -19.14 -0.42
CA ASN A 6 -13.19 -20.16 -1.28
C ASN A 6 -13.36 -19.64 -2.72
N PHE A 7 -13.81 -20.52 -3.61
CA PHE A 7 -14.02 -20.15 -5.01
C PHE A 7 -15.11 -19.08 -5.23
N LYS A 8 -16.04 -18.91 -4.27
CA LYS A 8 -17.04 -17.83 -4.32
C LYS A 8 -16.44 -16.47 -3.93
N GLY A 9 -15.27 -16.46 -3.27
CA GLY A 9 -14.61 -15.27 -2.78
C GLY A 9 -14.83 -15.02 -1.28
N ASP A 10 -15.51 -15.92 -0.56
CA ASP A 10 -15.73 -15.77 0.87
C ASP A 10 -14.41 -16.06 1.62
N MET A 11 -14.08 -15.24 2.62
CA MET A 11 -12.94 -15.49 3.51
C MET A 11 -13.21 -16.69 4.40
N VAL A 12 -12.40 -17.73 4.23
CA VAL A 12 -12.50 -19.00 4.98
C VAL A 12 -11.62 -18.96 6.23
N GLU A 13 -10.40 -18.45 6.08
CA GLU A 13 -9.43 -18.35 7.19
C GLU A 13 -8.59 -17.09 7.00
N LEU A 14 -8.28 -16.41 8.10
CA LEU A 14 -7.49 -15.18 8.09
C LEU A 14 -6.56 -15.13 9.29
N LYS A 15 -5.27 -14.95 9.05
CA LYS A 15 -4.29 -14.71 10.09
C LYS A 15 -3.59 -13.38 9.86
N MET A 16 -3.85 -12.44 10.76
CA MET A 16 -3.26 -11.11 10.76
C MET A 16 -2.03 -11.05 11.66
N ASN A 17 -1.18 -10.06 11.42
CA ASN A 17 -0.05 -9.69 12.27
C ASN A 17 0.91 -10.85 12.58
N ILE A 18 1.22 -11.65 11.55
CA ILE A 18 2.25 -12.66 11.67
C ILE A 18 3.60 -11.93 11.83
N PRO A 19 4.34 -12.17 12.90
CA PRO A 19 5.65 -11.56 13.11
C PRO A 19 6.61 -12.06 12.02
N TYR A 20 6.87 -11.19 11.04
CA TYR A 20 7.80 -11.43 9.94
C TYR A 20 8.51 -10.12 9.62
N LYS A 21 9.83 -10.11 9.74
CA LYS A 21 10.67 -9.00 9.31
C LYS A 21 11.19 -9.32 7.91
N PHE A 22 10.86 -8.46 6.96
CA PHE A 22 11.35 -8.64 5.60
C PHE A 22 12.89 -8.48 5.57
N GLU A 23 13.54 -9.48 4.99
CA GLU A 23 14.95 -9.44 4.63
C GLU A 23 15.11 -9.84 3.16
N ASN A 24 15.85 -9.03 2.40
CA ASN A 24 16.13 -9.30 0.98
C ASN A 24 17.26 -10.34 0.86
N SER A 25 16.99 -11.56 1.37
CA SER A 25 17.92 -12.67 1.46
C SER A 25 17.22 -14.01 1.22
N ILE A 26 17.99 -15.06 1.01
CA ILE A 26 17.48 -16.43 0.89
C ILE A 26 16.82 -16.85 2.21
N GLU A 27 17.37 -16.46 3.35
CA GLU A 27 16.85 -16.74 4.68
C GLU A 27 15.48 -16.09 4.86
N GLY A 28 15.33 -14.79 4.50
CA GLY A 28 14.06 -14.06 4.54
C GLY A 28 13.00 -14.72 3.65
N MET A 29 13.38 -15.18 2.44
CA MET A 29 12.46 -15.90 1.54
C MET A 29 12.06 -17.27 2.15
N ASN A 30 12.99 -17.99 2.76
CA ASN A 30 12.69 -19.27 3.40
C ASN A 30 11.77 -19.09 4.61
N GLU A 31 11.93 -18.02 5.38
CA GLU A 31 11.04 -17.68 6.49
C GLU A 31 9.64 -17.35 6.01
N LEU A 32 9.51 -16.56 4.92
CA LEU A 32 8.22 -16.31 4.27
C LEU A 32 7.53 -17.62 3.89
N CYS A 33 8.23 -18.51 3.19
CA CYS A 33 7.70 -19.81 2.80
C CYS A 33 7.28 -20.66 4.01
N LYS A 34 8.08 -20.64 5.08
CA LYS A 34 7.75 -21.33 6.34
C LYS A 34 6.46 -20.83 6.97
N HIS A 35 6.22 -19.51 6.97
CA HIS A 35 4.97 -18.93 7.47
C HIS A 35 3.78 -19.39 6.65
N ILE A 36 3.89 -19.39 5.32
CA ILE A 36 2.83 -19.84 4.41
C ILE A 36 2.54 -21.33 4.63
N LEU A 37 3.56 -22.18 4.63
CA LEU A 37 3.40 -23.63 4.85
C LEU A 37 2.82 -23.95 6.23
N ASN A 38 3.23 -23.22 7.28
CA ASN A 38 2.67 -23.36 8.62
C ASN A 38 1.18 -22.95 8.70
N PHE A 39 0.78 -21.93 7.94
CA PHE A 39 -0.63 -21.57 7.82
C PHE A 39 -1.40 -22.69 7.13
N ILE A 40 -0.94 -23.15 5.97
CA ILE A 40 -1.55 -24.24 5.21
C ILE A 40 -1.66 -25.52 6.04
N LYS A 41 -0.62 -25.86 6.82
CA LYS A 41 -0.60 -27.06 7.67
C LYS A 41 -1.70 -27.07 8.71
N LYS A 42 -2.11 -25.90 9.21
CA LYS A 42 -3.14 -25.74 10.24
C LYS A 42 -4.58 -25.73 9.68
N LEU A 43 -4.74 -25.63 8.35
CA LEU A 43 -6.06 -25.65 7.75
C LEU A 43 -6.70 -27.04 7.89
N THR A 44 -8.00 -27.07 8.11
CA THR A 44 -8.82 -28.29 8.22
C THR A 44 -9.26 -28.84 6.86
N ILE A 45 -8.99 -28.11 5.77
CA ILE A 45 -9.34 -28.51 4.39
C ILE A 45 -8.34 -29.48 3.79
N ASN A 46 -8.77 -30.25 2.78
CA ASN A 46 -7.83 -31.02 1.96
C ASN A 46 -6.92 -30.06 1.19
N LYS A 47 -5.60 -30.21 1.41
CA LYS A 47 -4.55 -29.32 0.88
C LYS A 47 -4.43 -29.38 -0.64
N GLU A 48 -4.80 -30.49 -1.26
CA GLU A 48 -4.87 -30.64 -2.72
C GLU A 48 -5.95 -29.73 -3.36
N LYS A 49 -6.87 -29.19 -2.55
CA LYS A 49 -7.88 -28.22 -2.99
C LYS A 49 -7.38 -26.77 -3.00
N ILE A 50 -6.15 -26.53 -2.56
CA ILE A 50 -5.51 -25.21 -2.69
C ILE A 50 -5.05 -25.08 -4.15
N LEU A 51 -5.69 -24.19 -4.90
CA LEU A 51 -5.53 -24.08 -6.34
C LEU A 51 -4.42 -23.12 -6.74
N ASN A 52 -4.24 -22.04 -5.99
CA ASN A 52 -3.26 -21.00 -6.27
C ASN A 52 -2.92 -20.23 -4.98
N ILE A 53 -1.72 -19.67 -4.93
CA ILE A 53 -1.26 -18.75 -3.89
C ILE A 53 -0.86 -17.44 -4.59
N ASN A 54 -1.33 -16.28 -4.10
CA ASN A 54 -0.81 -15.00 -4.55
C ASN A 54 -0.01 -14.35 -3.42
N VAL A 55 1.19 -13.89 -3.74
CA VAL A 55 2.08 -13.19 -2.81
C VAL A 55 2.21 -11.72 -3.23
N ASN A 56 1.79 -10.81 -2.36
CA ASN A 56 2.00 -9.39 -2.59
C ASN A 56 3.42 -9.01 -2.20
N VAL A 57 4.07 -8.29 -3.09
CA VAL A 57 5.45 -7.83 -2.95
C VAL A 57 5.48 -6.31 -3.13
N SER A 58 6.17 -5.60 -2.26
CA SER A 58 6.30 -4.14 -2.40
C SER A 58 7.26 -3.76 -3.51
N GLY A 59 7.00 -2.61 -4.15
CA GLY A 59 7.80 -2.06 -5.23
C GLY A 59 7.45 -2.65 -6.60
N ARG A 60 8.45 -2.71 -7.49
CA ARG A 60 8.25 -3.03 -8.91
C ARG A 60 8.12 -4.53 -9.14
N VAL A 61 6.96 -4.94 -9.60
CA VAL A 61 6.60 -6.34 -9.84
C VAL A 61 5.95 -6.45 -11.21
N ASN A 62 6.42 -7.37 -12.03
CA ASN A 62 5.75 -7.77 -13.26
C ASN A 62 4.92 -9.04 -12.98
N PRO A 63 3.60 -8.94 -12.88
CA PRO A 63 2.75 -10.08 -12.51
C PRO A 63 2.62 -11.13 -13.64
N GLU A 64 2.84 -10.75 -14.90
CA GLU A 64 2.76 -11.66 -16.04
C GLU A 64 3.98 -12.57 -16.13
N SER A 65 5.17 -11.97 -15.99
CA SER A 65 6.45 -12.71 -16.04
C SER A 65 6.86 -13.29 -14.69
N GLY A 66 6.19 -12.92 -13.60
CA GLY A 66 6.50 -13.40 -12.24
C GLY A 66 7.78 -12.83 -11.63
N TYR A 67 8.37 -11.76 -12.20
CA TYR A 67 9.57 -11.13 -11.67
C TYR A 67 9.28 -10.03 -10.65
N SER A 68 10.08 -10.01 -9.58
CA SER A 68 10.20 -8.89 -8.65
C SER A 68 11.53 -8.17 -8.86
N PHE A 69 11.50 -6.84 -8.98
CA PHE A 69 12.66 -6.01 -9.23
C PHE A 69 13.09 -5.18 -8.00
N SER A 70 12.36 -5.29 -6.91
CA SER A 70 12.62 -4.54 -5.68
C SER A 70 12.88 -5.44 -4.48
N GLN A 71 12.08 -6.47 -4.30
CA GLN A 71 12.23 -7.43 -3.21
C GLN A 71 12.57 -8.81 -3.75
N PHE A 72 13.44 -9.56 -3.05
CA PHE A 72 13.96 -10.87 -3.50
C PHE A 72 14.59 -10.81 -4.91
N ASN A 73 15.16 -9.66 -5.25
CA ASN A 73 15.75 -9.37 -6.57
C ASN A 73 17.17 -9.95 -6.76
N PHE A 74 17.64 -10.75 -5.82
CA PHE A 74 18.85 -11.53 -5.92
C PHE A 74 18.68 -12.82 -6.75
N GLU A 75 17.43 -13.21 -7.01
CA GLU A 75 17.09 -14.36 -7.85
C GLU A 75 17.05 -13.93 -9.32
N GLU A 76 17.74 -14.69 -10.18
CA GLU A 76 17.74 -14.47 -11.63
C GLU A 76 16.49 -15.03 -12.32
N ARG A 77 15.81 -15.97 -11.66
CA ARG A 77 14.55 -16.59 -12.13
C ARG A 77 13.33 -15.82 -11.67
N PRO A 78 12.17 -15.99 -12.35
CA PRO A 78 10.93 -15.42 -11.85
C PRO A 78 10.67 -15.81 -10.39
N LEU A 79 10.43 -14.83 -9.53
CA LEU A 79 10.16 -15.06 -8.11
C LEU A 79 8.93 -15.98 -7.92
N ALA A 80 7.93 -15.88 -8.81
CA ALA A 80 6.77 -16.75 -8.80
C ALA A 80 7.14 -18.23 -8.96
N ASP A 81 8.10 -18.55 -9.84
CA ASP A 81 8.55 -19.93 -10.07
C ASP A 81 9.34 -20.45 -8.87
N VAL A 82 10.26 -19.64 -8.34
CA VAL A 82 11.06 -19.99 -7.14
C VAL A 82 10.14 -20.27 -5.95
N LEU A 83 9.15 -19.42 -5.72
CA LEU A 83 8.18 -19.63 -4.65
C LEU A 83 7.28 -20.85 -4.92
N SER A 84 6.91 -21.12 -6.17
CA SER A 84 6.12 -22.31 -6.52
C SER A 84 6.87 -23.60 -6.21
N GLU A 85 8.15 -23.66 -6.54
CA GLU A 85 9.01 -24.83 -6.21
C GLU A 85 9.14 -25.02 -4.70
N LYS A 86 9.39 -23.93 -3.95
CA LYS A 86 9.56 -23.99 -2.48
C LYS A 86 8.27 -24.37 -1.74
N LEU A 87 7.13 -23.91 -2.22
CA LEU A 87 5.83 -24.12 -1.56
C LEU A 87 5.12 -25.38 -2.04
N GLY A 88 5.44 -25.89 -3.25
CA GLY A 88 4.74 -27.02 -3.87
C GLY A 88 3.33 -26.69 -4.37
N TYR A 89 3.06 -25.41 -4.65
CA TYR A 89 1.78 -24.91 -5.17
C TYR A 89 2.05 -23.91 -6.30
N LYS A 90 1.08 -23.73 -7.19
CA LYS A 90 1.13 -22.61 -8.17
C LYS A 90 1.14 -21.29 -7.41
N VAL A 91 2.17 -20.48 -7.62
CA VAL A 91 2.30 -19.15 -7.03
C VAL A 91 2.24 -18.08 -8.11
N THR A 92 1.53 -17.01 -7.82
CA THR A 92 1.56 -15.75 -8.57
C THR A 92 2.01 -14.64 -7.63
N ILE A 93 2.59 -13.59 -8.19
CA ILE A 93 2.97 -12.41 -7.41
C ILE A 93 2.29 -11.17 -7.96
N ASP A 94 2.09 -10.18 -7.10
CA ASP A 94 1.63 -8.86 -7.52
C ASP A 94 2.18 -7.77 -6.59
N ASN A 95 2.05 -6.51 -7.03
CA ASN A 95 2.37 -5.37 -6.19
C ASN A 95 1.33 -5.20 -5.07
N ASP A 96 1.79 -4.84 -3.88
CA ASP A 96 0.95 -4.67 -2.68
C ASP A 96 -0.15 -3.62 -2.86
N THR A 97 0.17 -2.46 -3.43
CA THR A 97 -0.81 -1.39 -3.68
C THR A 97 -1.86 -1.79 -4.72
N ARG A 98 -1.45 -2.51 -5.78
CA ARG A 98 -2.42 -3.07 -6.74
C ARG A 98 -3.34 -4.08 -6.08
N ALA A 99 -2.82 -4.92 -5.22
CA ALA A 99 -3.65 -5.85 -4.46
C ALA A 99 -4.65 -5.10 -3.56
N MET A 100 -4.21 -4.07 -2.81
CA MET A 100 -5.11 -3.23 -2.00
C MET A 100 -6.22 -2.61 -2.86
N THR A 101 -5.86 -2.10 -4.02
CA THR A 101 -6.80 -1.52 -5.00
C THR A 101 -7.85 -2.54 -5.43
N TYR A 102 -7.40 -3.72 -5.81
CA TYR A 102 -8.31 -4.80 -6.25
C TYR A 102 -9.17 -5.35 -5.11
N GLY A 103 -8.65 -5.36 -3.88
CA GLY A 103 -9.43 -5.69 -2.70
C GLY A 103 -10.60 -4.73 -2.48
N GLU A 104 -10.35 -3.42 -2.53
CA GLU A 104 -11.39 -2.40 -2.41
C GLU A 104 -12.39 -2.45 -3.57
N TYR A 105 -11.91 -2.73 -4.78
CA TYR A 105 -12.76 -2.91 -5.95
C TYR A 105 -13.71 -4.08 -5.81
N MET A 106 -13.22 -5.23 -5.35
CA MET A 106 -13.99 -6.46 -5.32
C MET A 106 -14.88 -6.63 -4.08
N GLN A 107 -14.44 -6.16 -2.91
CA GLN A 107 -15.12 -6.41 -1.63
C GLN A 107 -15.17 -5.18 -0.69
N GLY A 108 -14.64 -4.05 -1.12
CA GLY A 108 -14.51 -2.87 -0.28
C GLY A 108 -15.61 -1.83 -0.45
N CYS A 109 -15.20 -0.62 -0.79
CA CYS A 109 -16.06 0.56 -0.87
C CYS A 109 -16.63 0.83 -2.27
N VAL A 110 -16.19 0.12 -3.30
CA VAL A 110 -16.65 0.32 -4.70
C VAL A 110 -18.06 -0.30 -4.87
N LYS A 111 -18.95 0.44 -5.54
CA LYS A 111 -20.36 0.05 -5.73
C LYS A 111 -20.79 -0.04 -7.19
N GLY A 112 -19.84 -0.11 -8.11
CA GLY A 112 -20.10 -0.19 -9.54
C GLY A 112 -19.29 0.80 -10.37
N GLU A 113 -18.51 1.68 -9.70
CA GLU A 113 -17.56 2.57 -10.35
C GLU A 113 -16.50 1.73 -11.09
N LYS A 114 -16.09 2.21 -12.27
CA LYS A 114 -15.16 1.48 -13.15
C LYS A 114 -13.79 2.17 -13.29
N ASP A 115 -13.75 3.48 -13.06
CA ASP A 115 -12.53 4.27 -13.17
C ASP A 115 -12.13 4.76 -11.78
N ILE A 116 -11.10 4.12 -11.22
CA ILE A 116 -10.74 4.26 -9.81
C ILE A 116 -9.24 4.50 -9.65
N ILE A 117 -8.90 5.40 -8.76
CA ILE A 117 -7.53 5.54 -8.25
C ILE A 117 -7.53 5.23 -6.76
N PHE A 118 -6.76 4.24 -6.36
CA PHE A 118 -6.47 3.96 -4.96
C PHE A 118 -5.13 4.58 -4.60
N VAL A 119 -5.08 5.38 -3.57
CA VAL A 119 -3.85 6.01 -3.07
C VAL A 119 -3.45 5.32 -1.77
N ASN A 120 -2.39 4.55 -1.82
CA ASN A 120 -1.79 3.90 -0.65
C ASN A 120 -0.80 4.87 0.00
N VAL A 121 -1.14 5.38 1.18
CA VAL A 121 -0.26 6.23 1.98
C VAL A 121 0.13 5.46 3.23
N SER A 122 1.25 4.74 3.13
CA SER A 122 1.84 3.94 4.21
C SER A 122 3.25 4.45 4.51
N TRP A 123 4.22 3.60 4.79
CA TRP A 123 5.61 4.04 4.91
C TRP A 123 6.10 4.77 3.65
N GLY A 124 5.75 4.25 2.47
CA GLY A 124 5.89 4.92 1.18
C GLY A 124 4.54 5.41 0.63
N VAL A 125 4.55 5.87 -0.62
CA VAL A 125 3.35 6.27 -1.37
C VAL A 125 3.30 5.59 -2.72
N GLY A 126 2.17 4.96 -3.02
CA GLY A 126 1.89 4.36 -4.32
C GLY A 126 0.45 4.55 -4.72
N ILE A 127 0.13 4.30 -5.99
CA ILE A 127 -1.25 4.23 -6.45
C ILE A 127 -1.52 2.94 -7.20
N GLY A 128 -2.76 2.47 -7.08
CA GLY A 128 -3.31 1.48 -7.99
C GLY A 128 -4.40 2.13 -8.84
N ILE A 129 -4.47 1.73 -10.09
CA ILE A 129 -5.33 2.34 -11.09
C ILE A 129 -6.23 1.27 -11.69
N ILE A 130 -7.54 1.52 -11.71
CA ILE A 130 -8.52 0.71 -12.42
C ILE A 130 -9.13 1.61 -13.52
N ILE A 131 -9.17 1.10 -14.76
CA ILE A 131 -9.76 1.76 -15.91
C ILE A 131 -10.72 0.76 -16.56
N ASP A 132 -11.96 1.19 -16.78
CA ASP A 132 -13.05 0.35 -17.33
C ASP A 132 -13.17 -1.00 -16.58
N GLY A 133 -13.05 -0.95 -15.24
CA GLY A 133 -13.17 -2.12 -14.37
C GLY A 133 -11.96 -3.07 -14.37
N LYS A 134 -10.85 -2.71 -14.99
CA LYS A 134 -9.64 -3.52 -15.09
C LYS A 134 -8.44 -2.83 -14.43
N ILE A 135 -7.65 -3.60 -13.71
CA ILE A 135 -6.39 -3.09 -13.17
C ILE A 135 -5.46 -2.69 -14.31
N TYR A 136 -4.99 -1.46 -14.26
CA TYR A 136 -3.98 -0.96 -15.19
C TYR A 136 -2.59 -1.23 -14.64
N THR A 137 -1.83 -2.07 -15.33
CA THR A 137 -0.46 -2.47 -14.93
C THR A 137 0.63 -1.73 -15.69
N GLY A 138 0.28 -1.07 -16.81
CA GLY A 138 1.25 -0.56 -17.76
C GLY A 138 1.95 -1.68 -18.53
N LYS A 139 2.92 -1.30 -19.39
CA LYS A 139 3.61 -2.25 -20.29
C LYS A 139 4.35 -3.38 -19.55
N SER A 140 4.99 -3.05 -18.42
CA SER A 140 5.90 -3.97 -17.72
C SER A 140 5.47 -4.23 -16.26
N GLY A 141 4.23 -3.90 -15.91
CA GLY A 141 3.73 -4.03 -14.54
C GLY A 141 4.19 -2.92 -13.59
N PHE A 142 4.66 -1.77 -14.08
CA PHE A 142 5.24 -0.70 -13.25
C PHE A 142 4.39 0.56 -13.22
N SER A 143 3.09 0.48 -13.55
CA SER A 143 2.20 1.62 -13.36
C SER A 143 2.02 1.93 -11.86
N GLY A 144 1.76 3.19 -11.55
CA GLY A 144 1.43 3.58 -10.18
C GLY A 144 2.61 4.04 -9.31
N GLU A 145 3.80 4.25 -9.88
CA GLU A 145 5.00 4.78 -9.20
C GLU A 145 4.84 6.27 -8.82
N PHE A 146 3.68 6.64 -8.28
CA PHE A 146 3.26 7.99 -7.95
C PHE A 146 4.17 8.65 -6.90
N GLY A 147 4.63 7.90 -5.92
CA GLY A 147 5.55 8.38 -4.90
C GLY A 147 6.88 8.87 -5.47
N HIS A 148 7.26 8.39 -6.66
CA HIS A 148 8.52 8.75 -7.32
C HIS A 148 8.39 9.85 -8.37
N MET A 149 7.22 10.47 -8.50
CA MET A 149 7.07 11.69 -9.28
C MET A 149 7.94 12.81 -8.69
N SER A 150 8.66 13.54 -9.55
CA SER A 150 9.35 14.77 -9.14
C SER A 150 8.34 15.86 -8.84
N ALA A 151 8.04 16.06 -7.56
CA ALA A 151 6.99 16.95 -7.08
C ALA A 151 7.54 18.17 -6.34
N TYR A 152 8.80 18.10 -5.88
CA TYR A 152 9.43 19.11 -5.05
C TYR A 152 10.85 19.41 -5.53
N ASP A 153 11.26 20.64 -5.36
CA ASP A 153 12.64 21.09 -5.57
C ASP A 153 13.36 21.08 -4.21
N ASN A 154 13.79 19.88 -3.78
CA ASN A 154 14.53 19.67 -2.54
C ASN A 154 15.70 18.69 -2.74
N GLU A 155 16.63 18.71 -1.79
CA GLU A 155 17.86 17.89 -1.83
C GLU A 155 17.70 16.52 -1.13
N ILE A 156 16.48 16.14 -0.70
CA ILE A 156 16.24 14.89 0.00
C ILE A 156 16.32 13.73 -1.00
N ILE A 157 17.24 12.82 -0.73
CA ILE A 157 17.45 11.63 -1.57
C ILE A 157 16.37 10.59 -1.23
N CYS A 158 15.55 10.26 -2.22
CA CYS A 158 14.60 9.16 -2.13
C CYS A 158 15.35 7.80 -2.20
N HIS A 159 14.76 6.75 -1.61
CA HIS A 159 15.33 5.39 -1.73
C HIS A 159 15.45 4.89 -3.18
N CYS A 160 14.74 5.48 -4.13
CA CYS A 160 14.91 5.22 -5.57
C CYS A 160 16.19 5.86 -6.17
N GLY A 161 16.97 6.59 -5.38
CA GLY A 161 18.21 7.27 -5.78
C GLY A 161 18.03 8.65 -6.39
N LYS A 162 16.79 9.15 -6.53
CA LYS A 162 16.49 10.49 -7.10
C LYS A 162 16.12 11.48 -5.99
N LYS A 163 16.14 12.77 -6.32
CA LYS A 163 15.71 13.86 -5.45
C LYS A 163 14.35 14.39 -5.86
N GLY A 164 13.65 15.06 -4.93
CA GLY A 164 12.38 15.73 -5.20
C GLY A 164 11.19 14.81 -5.39
N CYS A 165 11.28 13.54 -5.04
CA CYS A 165 10.16 12.61 -5.11
C CYS A 165 9.03 13.01 -4.15
N LEU A 166 7.77 12.83 -4.56
CA LEU A 166 6.60 13.05 -3.71
C LEU A 166 6.73 12.33 -2.37
N GLU A 167 7.20 11.10 -2.38
CA GLU A 167 7.32 10.24 -1.20
C GLU A 167 8.21 10.85 -0.11
N THR A 168 9.25 11.61 -0.46
CA THR A 168 10.14 12.23 0.54
C THR A 168 9.46 13.34 1.36
N GLU A 169 8.30 13.82 0.90
CA GLU A 169 7.57 14.93 1.53
C GLU A 169 6.15 14.57 1.96
N ALA A 170 5.60 13.47 1.46
CA ALA A 170 4.19 13.16 1.64
C ALA A 170 3.93 11.66 1.81
N SER A 171 4.60 11.05 2.78
CA SER A 171 4.50 9.62 3.12
C SER A 171 4.62 9.39 4.62
N GLY A 172 4.48 8.16 5.08
CA GLY A 172 4.75 7.78 6.48
C GLY A 172 6.22 7.96 6.86
N SER A 173 7.16 7.71 5.95
CA SER A 173 8.58 7.98 6.19
C SER A 173 8.87 9.48 6.29
N ALA A 174 8.16 10.31 5.52
CA ALA A 174 8.24 11.76 5.65
C ALA A 174 7.64 12.23 6.98
N LEU A 175 6.47 11.70 7.38
CA LEU A 175 5.86 11.97 8.69
C LEU A 175 6.83 11.67 9.84
N HIS A 176 7.44 10.50 9.81
CA HIS A 176 8.39 10.06 10.82
C HIS A 176 9.61 11.00 10.87
N ARG A 177 10.23 11.32 9.74
CA ARG A 177 11.38 12.23 9.64
C ARG A 177 11.03 13.62 10.16
N ILE A 178 9.94 14.22 9.69
CA ILE A 178 9.53 15.58 10.07
C ILE A 178 9.22 15.63 11.57
N LEU A 179 8.56 14.62 12.13
CA LEU A 179 8.29 14.55 13.56
C LEU A 179 9.59 14.57 14.38
N LEU A 180 10.56 13.75 14.01
CA LEU A 180 11.86 13.73 14.70
C LEU A 180 12.57 15.08 14.62
N GLU A 181 12.61 15.70 13.44
CA GLU A 181 13.23 17.01 13.20
C GLU A 181 12.56 18.10 14.06
N ARG A 182 11.22 18.14 14.10
CA ARG A 182 10.47 19.14 14.86
C ARG A 182 10.62 18.96 16.40
N ILE A 183 10.63 17.71 16.89
CA ILE A 183 10.90 17.45 18.32
C ILE A 183 12.35 17.84 18.69
N GLN A 184 13.33 17.52 17.83
CA GLN A 184 14.73 17.92 18.06
C GLN A 184 14.91 19.44 18.04
N SER A 185 14.08 20.17 17.31
CA SER A 185 14.07 21.65 17.32
C SER A 185 13.37 22.26 18.54
N GLY A 186 12.82 21.45 19.45
CA GLY A 186 12.24 21.86 20.71
C GLY A 186 10.70 21.89 20.75
N GLU A 187 10.02 21.39 19.69
CA GLU A 187 8.56 21.27 19.70
C GLU A 187 8.11 20.09 20.57
N SER A 188 6.96 20.26 21.23
CA SER A 188 6.46 19.29 22.20
C SER A 188 5.48 18.30 21.58
N SER A 189 5.67 17.00 21.85
CA SER A 189 4.77 15.90 21.53
C SER A 189 4.71 14.91 22.70
N ILE A 190 3.64 14.16 22.82
CA ILE A 190 3.56 13.02 23.76
C ILE A 190 4.64 11.96 23.46
N LEU A 191 5.24 12.00 22.26
CA LEU A 191 6.31 11.09 21.83
C LEU A 191 7.72 11.63 22.16
N SER A 192 7.87 12.86 22.67
CA SER A 192 9.19 13.49 22.93
C SER A 192 10.07 12.66 23.87
N THR A 193 9.48 11.99 24.86
CA THR A 193 10.23 11.14 25.80
C THR A 193 10.77 9.86 25.17
N ARG A 194 10.17 9.42 24.07
CA ARG A 194 10.58 8.20 23.32
C ARG A 194 11.84 8.41 22.49
N ILE A 195 12.10 9.64 22.05
CA ILE A 195 13.28 9.97 21.23
C ILE A 195 14.57 9.89 22.04
N ALA A 196 14.50 10.05 23.35
CA ALA A 196 15.65 9.95 24.24
C ALA A 196 16.25 8.52 24.34
N THR A 197 15.60 7.50 23.80
CA THR A 197 16.03 6.10 23.84
C THR A 197 16.30 5.61 22.43
N GLU A 198 17.55 5.59 21.99
CA GLU A 198 17.97 5.10 20.65
C GLU A 198 17.68 3.60 20.40
N GLU A 199 17.46 2.81 21.47
CA GLU A 199 17.28 1.36 21.39
C GLU A 199 15.97 0.91 20.72
N ASN A 200 14.96 1.79 20.61
CA ASN A 200 13.66 1.41 20.05
C ASN A 200 13.04 2.58 19.29
N PRO A 201 13.22 2.68 17.95
CA PRO A 201 12.74 3.82 17.18
C PRO A 201 11.19 3.92 17.21
N ILE A 202 10.68 5.14 17.17
CA ILE A 202 9.24 5.41 17.10
C ILE A 202 8.69 4.76 15.83
N THR A 203 7.64 3.99 15.97
CA THR A 203 6.96 3.34 14.83
C THR A 203 5.87 4.25 14.24
N LEU A 204 5.50 3.99 13.00
CA LEU A 204 4.40 4.71 12.34
C LEU A 204 3.07 4.51 13.10
N ASP A 205 2.84 3.32 13.65
CA ASP A 205 1.64 3.01 14.44
C ASP A 205 1.57 3.84 15.72
N GLU A 206 2.71 4.09 16.37
CA GLU A 206 2.78 4.98 17.55
C GLU A 206 2.45 6.43 17.16
N ILE A 207 2.92 6.91 16.01
CA ILE A 207 2.61 8.26 15.52
C ILE A 207 1.11 8.38 15.22
N ILE A 208 0.51 7.39 14.56
CA ILE A 208 -0.93 7.36 14.30
C ILE A 208 -1.72 7.32 15.60
N ALA A 209 -1.27 6.53 16.57
CA ALA A 209 -1.90 6.51 17.90
C ALA A 209 -1.79 7.86 18.62
N ALA A 210 -0.71 8.62 18.41
CA ALA A 210 -0.55 9.96 18.94
C ALA A 210 -1.53 10.95 18.27
N VAL A 211 -1.68 10.90 16.95
CA VAL A 211 -2.68 11.69 16.21
C VAL A 211 -4.09 11.41 16.75
N ASN A 212 -4.43 10.13 16.93
CA ASN A 212 -5.75 9.72 17.44
C ASN A 212 -5.97 10.05 18.94
N LYS A 213 -4.89 10.43 19.66
CA LYS A 213 -4.92 10.99 21.01
C LYS A 213 -4.82 12.53 21.04
N GLU A 214 -5.02 13.15 19.88
CA GLU A 214 -5.04 14.60 19.70
C GLU A 214 -3.69 15.29 20.02
N ASP A 215 -2.56 14.62 19.73
CA ASP A 215 -1.24 15.25 19.78
C ASP A 215 -1.13 16.30 18.67
N LEU A 216 -0.99 17.57 19.07
CA LEU A 216 -1.03 18.73 18.17
C LEU A 216 0.07 18.64 17.10
N LEU A 217 1.30 18.33 17.51
CA LEU A 217 2.43 18.24 16.58
C LEU A 217 2.20 17.17 15.52
N CYS A 218 1.74 15.98 15.93
CA CYS A 218 1.45 14.89 15.01
C CYS A 218 0.28 15.24 14.07
N ILE A 219 -0.76 15.92 14.56
CA ILE A 219 -1.90 16.39 13.75
C ILE A 219 -1.42 17.38 12.70
N GLU A 220 -0.67 18.42 13.08
CA GLU A 220 -0.16 19.43 12.14
C GLU A 220 0.64 18.80 11.00
N ILE A 221 1.54 17.87 11.31
CA ILE A 221 2.36 17.21 10.29
C ILE A 221 1.49 16.36 9.35
N VAL A 222 0.49 15.64 9.88
CA VAL A 222 -0.45 14.86 9.07
C VAL A 222 -1.27 15.76 8.14
N GLU A 223 -1.72 16.93 8.62
CA GLU A 223 -2.43 17.93 7.81
C GLU A 223 -1.54 18.48 6.68
N GLU A 224 -0.27 18.81 6.97
CA GLU A 224 0.70 19.26 5.98
C GLU A 224 0.91 18.18 4.89
N ILE A 225 1.07 16.92 5.29
CA ILE A 225 1.18 15.79 4.36
C ILE A 225 -0.09 15.64 3.53
N GLY A 226 -1.25 15.76 4.14
CA GLY A 226 -2.54 15.72 3.46
C GLY A 226 -2.67 16.80 2.38
N GLN A 227 -2.23 18.04 2.67
CA GLN A 227 -2.23 19.13 1.70
C GLN A 227 -1.27 18.84 0.52
N LYS A 228 -0.06 18.34 0.81
CA LYS A 228 0.93 17.97 -0.19
C LYS A 228 0.40 16.85 -1.11
N LEU A 229 -0.18 15.80 -0.55
CA LEU A 229 -0.82 14.72 -1.27
C LEU A 229 -1.98 15.20 -2.13
N GLY A 230 -2.89 15.99 -1.55
CA GLY A 230 -4.07 16.50 -2.23
C GLY A 230 -3.73 17.33 -3.46
N LYS A 231 -2.66 18.12 -3.42
CA LYS A 231 -2.16 18.85 -4.58
C LYS A 231 -1.78 17.91 -5.73
N GLN A 232 -1.11 16.80 -5.46
CA GLN A 232 -0.70 15.85 -6.48
C GLN A 232 -1.85 14.95 -6.95
N ILE A 233 -2.77 14.58 -6.03
CA ILE A 233 -4.00 13.85 -6.36
C ILE A 233 -4.89 14.69 -7.30
N ALA A 234 -4.93 16.02 -7.14
CA ALA A 234 -5.64 16.90 -8.06
C ALA A 234 -5.10 16.78 -9.50
N GLY A 235 -3.79 16.60 -9.66
CA GLY A 235 -3.17 16.30 -10.96
C GLY A 235 -3.67 14.97 -11.55
N LEU A 236 -3.76 13.93 -10.73
CA LEU A 236 -4.29 12.63 -11.16
C LEU A 236 -5.76 12.74 -11.58
N ILE A 237 -6.58 13.48 -10.82
CA ILE A 237 -7.99 13.73 -11.15
C ILE A 237 -8.10 14.43 -12.49
N ASN A 238 -7.28 15.46 -12.74
CA ASN A 238 -7.28 16.18 -14.02
C ASN A 238 -6.84 15.32 -15.22
N ILE A 239 -6.00 14.31 -15.00
CA ILE A 239 -5.46 13.44 -16.07
C ILE A 239 -6.37 12.26 -16.35
N PHE A 240 -6.86 11.59 -15.32
CA PHE A 240 -7.59 10.33 -15.43
C PHE A 240 -9.10 10.49 -15.36
N ASN A 241 -9.60 11.63 -14.81
CA ASN A 241 -11.02 11.83 -14.54
C ASN A 241 -11.70 10.61 -13.89
N PRO A 242 -11.19 10.10 -12.76
CA PRO A 242 -11.73 8.90 -12.13
C PRO A 242 -13.09 9.19 -11.50
N GLU A 243 -13.97 8.19 -11.45
CA GLU A 243 -15.23 8.26 -10.69
C GLU A 243 -14.95 8.27 -9.19
N LEU A 244 -13.88 7.57 -8.76
CA LEU A 244 -13.58 7.37 -7.36
C LEU A 244 -12.07 7.44 -7.07
N VAL A 245 -11.71 8.24 -6.07
CA VAL A 245 -10.37 8.23 -5.45
C VAL A 245 -10.50 7.67 -4.04
N ILE A 246 -9.81 6.58 -3.76
CA ILE A 246 -9.82 5.89 -2.46
C ILE A 246 -8.51 6.20 -1.72
N ILE A 247 -8.61 6.81 -0.55
CA ILE A 247 -7.44 7.04 0.32
C ILE A 247 -7.32 5.83 1.26
N GLY A 248 -6.23 5.11 1.13
CA GLY A 248 -5.92 3.94 1.93
C GLY A 248 -4.49 3.97 2.47
N GLY A 249 -4.05 2.83 2.99
CA GLY A 249 -2.77 2.72 3.67
C GLY A 249 -2.82 3.15 5.13
N THR A 250 -1.67 3.05 5.79
CA THR A 250 -1.56 3.22 7.25
C THR A 250 -1.95 4.63 7.70
N LEU A 251 -1.59 5.69 6.93
CA LEU A 251 -1.95 7.06 7.28
C LEU A 251 -3.45 7.33 7.18
N SER A 252 -4.20 6.55 6.39
CA SER A 252 -5.67 6.70 6.32
C SER A 252 -6.37 6.42 7.65
N LEU A 253 -5.68 5.75 8.61
CA LEU A 253 -6.18 5.48 9.95
C LEU A 253 -6.24 6.72 10.85
N THR A 254 -5.62 7.84 10.44
CA THR A 254 -5.77 9.14 11.10
C THR A 254 -7.09 9.83 10.75
N GLY A 255 -7.93 9.20 9.92
CA GLY A 255 -9.28 9.65 9.62
C GLY A 255 -9.33 11.03 8.95
N ASP A 256 -10.09 11.96 9.54
CA ASP A 256 -10.30 13.29 8.97
C ASP A 256 -9.04 14.16 9.00
N TYR A 257 -8.09 13.90 9.88
CA TYR A 257 -6.84 14.67 9.94
C TYR A 257 -6.03 14.59 8.63
N ILE A 258 -6.08 13.45 7.91
CA ILE A 258 -5.44 13.34 6.61
C ILE A 258 -6.43 13.62 5.46
N THR A 259 -7.71 13.19 5.58
CA THR A 259 -8.64 13.22 4.45
C THR A 259 -9.20 14.60 4.14
N GLN A 260 -9.44 15.44 5.15
CA GLN A 260 -9.96 16.81 4.93
C GLN A 260 -8.92 17.72 4.25
N PRO A 261 -7.64 17.75 4.67
CA PRO A 261 -6.59 18.48 3.95
C PRO A 261 -6.44 18.02 2.50
N ILE A 262 -6.50 16.69 2.22
CA ILE A 262 -6.49 16.15 0.85
C ILE A 262 -7.66 16.74 0.06
N LYS A 263 -8.90 16.62 0.55
CA LYS A 263 -10.11 17.12 -0.13
C LYS A 263 -10.04 18.62 -0.39
N THR A 264 -9.54 19.38 0.58
CA THR A 264 -9.39 20.85 0.45
C THR A 264 -8.38 21.20 -0.64
N ALA A 265 -7.23 20.53 -0.66
CA ALA A 265 -6.19 20.75 -1.66
C ALA A 265 -6.68 20.30 -3.06
N VAL A 266 -7.37 19.16 -3.17
CA VAL A 266 -7.95 18.72 -4.44
C VAL A 266 -8.90 19.77 -5.01
N ARG A 267 -9.81 20.32 -4.21
CA ARG A 267 -10.72 21.38 -4.64
C ARG A 267 -10.00 22.64 -5.12
N LYS A 268 -8.84 22.94 -4.52
CA LYS A 268 -8.02 24.11 -4.87
C LYS A 268 -7.26 23.95 -6.18
N TYR A 269 -6.81 22.73 -6.51
CA TYR A 269 -5.84 22.47 -7.58
C TYR A 269 -6.40 21.68 -8.77
N SER A 270 -7.57 21.05 -8.65
CA SER A 270 -8.25 20.41 -9.78
C SER A 270 -9.22 21.35 -10.49
N LEU A 271 -9.50 21.03 -11.75
CA LEU A 271 -10.54 21.72 -12.51
C LEU A 271 -11.91 21.43 -11.90
N ASN A 272 -12.70 22.48 -11.64
CA ASN A 272 -13.99 22.36 -10.96
C ASN A 272 -14.94 21.36 -11.64
N LEU A 273 -14.95 21.29 -12.97
CA LEU A 273 -15.81 20.39 -13.72
C LEU A 273 -15.39 18.93 -13.48
N VAL A 274 -14.10 18.64 -13.61
CA VAL A 274 -13.55 17.30 -13.42
C VAL A 274 -13.70 16.82 -11.96
N ASN A 275 -13.47 17.74 -11.01
CA ASN A 275 -13.60 17.40 -9.58
C ASN A 275 -15.04 17.07 -9.15
N LYS A 276 -16.06 17.55 -9.88
CA LYS A 276 -17.46 17.20 -9.59
C LYS A 276 -17.80 15.76 -9.96
N ASP A 277 -17.06 15.18 -10.90
CA ASP A 277 -17.26 13.79 -11.34
C ASP A 277 -16.56 12.78 -10.42
N SER A 278 -15.60 13.24 -9.62
CA SER A 278 -14.77 12.40 -8.77
C SER A 278 -15.18 12.47 -7.29
N ALA A 279 -15.49 11.35 -6.69
CA ALA A 279 -15.66 11.25 -5.24
C ALA A 279 -14.33 10.86 -4.55
N ILE A 280 -14.07 11.44 -3.36
CA ILE A 280 -12.90 11.07 -2.54
C ILE A 280 -13.40 10.44 -1.24
N ILE A 281 -13.06 9.18 -1.03
CA ILE A 281 -13.45 8.40 0.14
C ILE A 281 -12.25 7.68 0.77
N THR A 282 -12.43 7.16 1.98
CA THR A 282 -11.43 6.33 2.65
C THR A 282 -11.66 4.85 2.38
N SER A 283 -10.57 4.08 2.40
CA SER A 283 -10.59 2.62 2.33
C SER A 283 -11.53 2.02 3.38
N LYS A 284 -12.39 1.10 2.95
CA LYS A 284 -13.30 0.36 3.83
C LYS A 284 -12.61 -0.85 4.45
N LEU A 285 -11.77 -1.54 3.68
CA LEU A 285 -11.07 -2.73 4.13
C LEU A 285 -9.87 -2.42 5.03
N LYS A 286 -9.35 -1.19 4.97
CA LYS A 286 -8.22 -0.71 5.78
C LYS A 286 -7.01 -1.67 5.71
N ASP A 287 -6.55 -2.19 6.85
CA ASP A 287 -5.45 -3.15 7.00
C ASP A 287 -5.69 -4.51 6.33
N LYS A 288 -6.95 -4.84 6.00
CA LYS A 288 -7.33 -6.06 5.28
C LYS A 288 -7.29 -5.91 3.77
N ALA A 289 -7.19 -4.69 3.22
CA ALA A 289 -7.27 -4.45 1.78
C ALA A 289 -6.24 -5.28 0.99
N GLY A 290 -5.00 -5.32 1.45
CA GLY A 290 -3.92 -6.07 0.79
C GLY A 290 -4.16 -7.58 0.77
N ILE A 291 -4.64 -8.17 1.87
CA ILE A 291 -4.86 -9.61 1.93
C ILE A 291 -6.12 -10.04 1.16
N VAL A 292 -7.18 -9.25 1.26
CA VAL A 292 -8.40 -9.48 0.47
C VAL A 292 -8.07 -9.38 -1.02
N GLY A 293 -7.30 -8.35 -1.41
CA GLY A 293 -6.86 -8.17 -2.79
C GLY A 293 -5.97 -9.29 -3.29
N ALA A 294 -5.00 -9.76 -2.49
CA ALA A 294 -4.18 -10.92 -2.85
C ALA A 294 -5.03 -12.15 -3.15
N CYS A 295 -6.00 -12.43 -2.30
CA CYS A 295 -6.93 -13.54 -2.48
C CYS A 295 -7.79 -13.38 -3.74
N MET A 296 -8.29 -12.17 -4.01
CA MET A 296 -9.10 -11.89 -5.20
C MET A 296 -8.27 -11.95 -6.49
N LEU A 297 -7.01 -11.49 -6.47
CA LEU A 297 -6.08 -11.62 -7.60
C LEU A 297 -5.75 -13.10 -7.87
N ALA A 298 -5.49 -13.90 -6.82
CA ALA A 298 -5.29 -15.33 -6.98
C ALA A 298 -6.48 -16.00 -7.70
N ARG A 299 -7.70 -15.61 -7.32
CA ARG A 299 -8.94 -16.10 -7.93
C ARG A 299 -9.10 -15.62 -9.38
N SER A 300 -8.92 -14.32 -9.66
CA SER A 300 -9.06 -13.73 -11.00
C SER A 300 -8.19 -14.44 -12.03
N ARG A 301 -6.92 -14.63 -11.72
CA ARG A 301 -5.94 -15.28 -12.60
C ARG A 301 -6.21 -16.75 -12.93
N MET A 302 -7.16 -17.38 -12.25
CA MET A 302 -7.59 -18.73 -12.61
C MET A 302 -8.55 -18.74 -13.80
N PHE A 303 -9.14 -17.59 -14.16
CA PHE A 303 -10.07 -17.44 -15.27
C PHE A 303 -9.45 -16.72 -16.47
N GLU A 304 -8.25 -16.19 -16.34
CA GLU A 304 -7.54 -15.46 -17.39
C GLU A 304 -6.60 -16.36 -18.20
N SER A 305 -6.58 -17.69 -17.92
CA SER A 305 -5.71 -18.71 -18.54
C SER A 305 -6.39 -19.41 -19.72
#